data_cda408b1587a851c530b43d11c9f6790
#
_entry.id   cda408b1587a851c530b43d11c9f6790
#
_cell.length_a   1.000
_cell.length_b   1.000
_cell.length_c   1.000
_cell.angle_alpha   90.00
_cell.angle_beta   90.00
_cell.angle_gamma   90.00
#
_symmetry.space_group_name_H-M   'P 1'
#
loop_
_entity.id
_entity.type
_entity.pdbx_description
1 polymer ?
#
loop_
_entity_poly.entity_id
_entity_poly.type
_entity_poly.pdbx_seq_one_letter_code
_entity_poly.pdbx_strand_id
1 'polypeptide(L)'
;MITTLIILALSAVFFAMGKVRSDLVALCALVALLLSGILTPQEALSGFSNSVVIMMVGLFVVGGAIVQTGLAKKASGKLMTLAGDNELGLFLLLMVVTAVIGAFVSNTGTVALMMPIVVSLAQKAKIRASRLLMPLAFASSMGGMLTLIGTPPNLVIQDALTENGFEPLRFFSFLPVGIVCIVVGIIVLLPLSKRFLNGSKNHDGDNRPARGKSLDDLMEEYRLTDNLAVFTVGADSLANGKTLAELDIHHRYGLTVLEVRRIKKGHSSLIKEVEQRLAGPDTKLTDGDIVYVSGDSKQAESLASDMGMKKATEEIAFYDIGIAEIVLMHNSRLCGKTLKDAGLRRLYNVNVLGVRRGDSYVNDNLADMEFRQGDILLIQGKWNNIQRIADVAEGIVVIGQPLEQASRVTLDYKAPLAGVIMLAMIAMMVFDFIPVAPVTAVMIAGLLMVISGCIRSVEAAYKTINWESIVLIAAMLPMSVALEKTGASALVASLLADNLGQASPYALLAGIYFTTSFLTMFISNTATAVLMSPIALTSAAAIGVSPYPMLFAVTLGASMCFASPFSTPPNALVMQAGGYTFMDYVKVGLPLQIIMGIVMIGVLPLLFPF
;
A
#
# COMPACT_ATOMS: atom_id res chain seq x y z
N MET A 1 -6.74 -40.50 7.22
CA MET A 1 -5.67 -40.35 6.24
C MET A 1 -6.19 -40.05 4.82
N ILE A 2 -6.87 -41.00 4.15
CA ILE A 2 -7.36 -40.78 2.77
C ILE A 2 -8.25 -39.54 2.66
N THR A 3 -9.20 -39.36 3.60
CA THR A 3 -10.09 -38.19 3.61
C THR A 3 -9.31 -36.87 3.72
N THR A 4 -8.27 -36.79 4.57
CA THR A 4 -7.43 -35.60 4.72
C THR A 4 -6.66 -35.28 3.44
N LEU A 5 -6.08 -36.31 2.80
CA LEU A 5 -5.39 -36.14 1.51
C LEU A 5 -6.33 -35.72 0.38
N ILE A 6 -7.57 -36.21 0.35
CA ILE A 6 -8.59 -35.78 -0.61
C ILE A 6 -8.96 -34.32 -0.37
N ILE A 7 -9.20 -33.91 0.88
CA ILE A 7 -9.51 -32.50 1.20
C ILE A 7 -8.34 -31.60 0.82
N LEU A 8 -7.10 -31.99 1.11
CA LEU A 8 -5.90 -31.25 0.74
C LEU A 8 -5.77 -31.12 -0.79
N ALA A 9 -5.90 -32.23 -1.52
CA ALA A 9 -5.81 -32.25 -2.97
C ALA A 9 -6.92 -31.41 -3.63
N LEU A 10 -8.16 -31.52 -3.15
CA LEU A 10 -9.27 -30.69 -3.64
C LEU A 10 -9.00 -29.19 -3.35
N SER A 11 -8.53 -28.86 -2.15
CA SER A 11 -8.18 -27.49 -1.82
C SER A 11 -7.11 -26.94 -2.77
N ALA A 12 -6.05 -27.71 -3.03
CA ALA A 12 -4.99 -27.32 -3.97
C ALA A 12 -5.52 -27.12 -5.41
N VAL A 13 -6.43 -28.02 -5.87
CA VAL A 13 -7.08 -27.89 -7.19
C VAL A 13 -7.94 -26.63 -7.26
N PHE A 14 -8.78 -26.35 -6.24
CA PHE A 14 -9.61 -25.15 -6.21
C PHE A 14 -8.77 -23.87 -6.12
N PHE A 15 -7.68 -23.86 -5.37
CA PHE A 15 -6.72 -22.77 -5.35
C PHE A 15 -6.11 -22.54 -6.75
N ALA A 16 -5.69 -23.61 -7.42
CA ALA A 16 -5.09 -23.54 -8.75
C ALA A 16 -6.09 -23.09 -9.83
N MET A 17 -7.36 -23.44 -9.70
CA MET A 17 -8.40 -22.98 -10.63
C MET A 17 -8.64 -21.47 -10.58
N GLY A 18 -8.37 -20.79 -9.46
CA GLY A 18 -8.52 -19.34 -9.28
C GLY A 18 -9.95 -18.79 -9.44
N LYS A 19 -10.95 -19.65 -9.61
CA LYS A 19 -12.36 -19.25 -9.79
C LYS A 19 -13.06 -18.89 -8.50
N VAL A 20 -12.56 -19.38 -7.38
CA VAL A 20 -13.10 -19.16 -6.03
C VAL A 20 -12.05 -18.47 -5.20
N ARG A 21 -12.44 -17.54 -4.35
CA ARG A 21 -11.51 -16.83 -3.45
C ARG A 21 -10.82 -17.84 -2.52
N SER A 22 -9.53 -17.61 -2.29
CA SER A 22 -8.68 -18.51 -1.52
C SER A 22 -9.14 -18.68 -0.06
N ASP A 23 -9.62 -17.61 0.58
CA ASP A 23 -10.18 -17.65 1.94
C ASP A 23 -11.42 -18.56 2.05
N LEU A 24 -12.30 -18.52 1.04
CA LEU A 24 -13.49 -19.36 1.02
C LEU A 24 -13.13 -20.85 0.84
N VAL A 25 -12.18 -21.16 -0.03
CA VAL A 25 -11.68 -22.54 -0.21
C VAL A 25 -11.10 -23.07 1.10
N ALA A 26 -10.31 -22.25 1.81
CA ALA A 26 -9.72 -22.61 3.09
C ALA A 26 -10.78 -22.86 4.17
N LEU A 27 -11.82 -22.01 4.25
CA LEU A 27 -12.94 -22.22 5.17
C LEU A 27 -13.72 -23.48 4.83
N CYS A 28 -13.97 -23.77 3.54
CA CYS A 28 -14.63 -25.03 3.14
C CYS A 28 -13.80 -26.25 3.53
N ALA A 29 -12.48 -26.20 3.36
CA ALA A 29 -11.58 -27.28 3.79
C ALA A 29 -11.63 -27.49 5.32
N LEU A 30 -11.60 -26.40 6.09
CA LEU A 30 -11.72 -26.44 7.54
C LEU A 30 -13.03 -27.07 8.00
N VAL A 31 -14.16 -26.66 7.40
CA VAL A 31 -15.49 -27.23 7.69
C VAL A 31 -15.55 -28.72 7.30
N ALA A 32 -14.95 -29.10 6.17
CA ALA A 32 -14.88 -30.49 5.75
C ALA A 32 -14.08 -31.36 6.75
N LEU A 33 -12.98 -30.84 7.31
CA LEU A 33 -12.19 -31.48 8.36
C LEU A 33 -12.98 -31.64 9.67
N LEU A 34 -13.78 -30.65 10.04
CA LEU A 34 -14.70 -30.70 11.18
C LEU A 34 -15.78 -31.75 10.99
N LEU A 35 -16.50 -31.73 9.86
CA LEU A 35 -17.59 -32.64 9.56
C LEU A 35 -17.11 -34.09 9.41
N SER A 36 -15.86 -34.29 8.97
CA SER A 36 -15.26 -35.64 8.92
C SER A 36 -14.80 -36.17 10.28
N GLY A 37 -14.89 -35.37 11.35
CA GLY A 37 -14.47 -35.74 12.71
C GLY A 37 -12.95 -35.87 12.88
N ILE A 38 -12.15 -35.35 11.92
CA ILE A 38 -10.67 -35.38 11.99
C ILE A 38 -10.19 -34.35 13.00
N LEU A 39 -10.79 -33.16 13.00
CA LEU A 39 -10.50 -32.07 13.93
C LEU A 39 -11.66 -31.89 14.91
N THR A 40 -11.32 -31.57 16.15
CA THR A 40 -12.27 -31.02 17.12
C THR A 40 -12.53 -29.54 16.84
N PRO A 41 -13.65 -28.96 17.33
CA PRO A 41 -13.89 -27.51 17.17
C PRO A 41 -12.77 -26.62 17.72
N GLN A 42 -12.16 -27.01 18.84
CA GLN A 42 -11.03 -26.28 19.43
C GLN A 42 -9.82 -26.27 18.49
N GLU A 43 -9.47 -27.41 17.93
CA GLU A 43 -8.36 -27.53 16.99
C GLU A 43 -8.63 -26.78 15.69
N ALA A 44 -9.84 -26.86 15.18
CA ALA A 44 -10.23 -26.12 13.97
C ALA A 44 -10.17 -24.59 14.16
N LEU A 45 -10.52 -24.10 15.35
CA LEU A 45 -10.49 -22.67 15.65
C LEU A 45 -9.14 -22.18 16.16
N SER A 46 -8.18 -23.07 16.47
CA SER A 46 -6.85 -22.69 16.97
C SER A 46 -6.10 -21.75 16.05
N GLY A 47 -6.26 -21.89 14.72
CA GLY A 47 -5.64 -21.00 13.76
C GLY A 47 -6.09 -19.54 13.87
N PHE A 48 -7.34 -19.27 14.27
CA PHE A 48 -7.85 -17.91 14.45
C PHE A 48 -7.33 -17.23 15.74
N SER A 49 -6.88 -18.00 16.71
CA SER A 49 -6.21 -17.51 17.93
C SER A 49 -4.68 -17.59 17.86
N ASN A 50 -4.13 -18.00 16.72
CA ASN A 50 -2.70 -18.11 16.52
C ASN A 50 -1.99 -16.75 16.58
N SER A 51 -0.87 -16.68 17.30
CA SER A 51 -0.11 -15.44 17.51
C SER A 51 0.39 -14.82 16.21
N VAL A 52 0.73 -15.64 15.21
CA VAL A 52 1.19 -15.17 13.89
C VAL A 52 0.06 -14.49 13.13
N VAL A 53 -1.16 -15.03 13.16
CA VAL A 53 -2.33 -14.43 12.52
C VAL A 53 -2.64 -13.06 13.14
N ILE A 54 -2.62 -12.97 14.47
CA ILE A 54 -2.82 -11.70 15.20
C ILE A 54 -1.69 -10.70 14.86
N MET A 55 -0.44 -11.15 14.83
CA MET A 55 0.71 -10.32 14.45
C MET A 55 0.55 -9.77 13.04
N MET A 56 0.10 -10.58 12.08
CA MET A 56 -0.14 -10.11 10.71
C MET A 56 -1.19 -9.00 10.63
N VAL A 57 -2.28 -9.07 11.40
CA VAL A 57 -3.28 -7.99 11.48
C VAL A 57 -2.61 -6.69 11.90
N GLY A 58 -1.82 -6.70 12.95
CA GLY A 58 -1.09 -5.50 13.42
C GLY A 58 -0.08 -4.99 12.40
N LEU A 59 0.65 -5.88 11.71
CA LEU A 59 1.61 -5.50 10.67
C LEU A 59 0.94 -4.84 9.45
N PHE A 60 -0.23 -5.30 9.04
CA PHE A 60 -1.00 -4.63 7.98
C PHE A 60 -1.39 -3.21 8.39
N VAL A 61 -1.77 -3.00 9.65
CA VAL A 61 -2.08 -1.66 10.18
C VAL A 61 -0.83 -0.77 10.19
N VAL A 62 0.30 -1.26 10.72
CA VAL A 62 1.57 -0.51 10.73
C VAL A 62 2.02 -0.16 9.30
N GLY A 63 2.01 -1.14 8.38
CA GLY A 63 2.35 -0.93 6.97
C GLY A 63 1.43 0.09 6.30
N GLY A 64 0.13 0.04 6.57
CA GLY A 64 -0.85 1.01 6.09
C GLY A 64 -0.57 2.43 6.60
N ALA A 65 -0.17 2.57 7.87
CA ALA A 65 0.23 3.85 8.46
C ALA A 65 1.48 4.45 7.79
N ILE A 66 2.48 3.62 7.48
CA ILE A 66 3.70 4.04 6.76
C ILE A 66 3.35 4.60 5.38
N VAL A 67 2.40 3.97 4.67
CA VAL A 67 1.91 4.43 3.37
C VAL A 67 1.10 5.72 3.52
N GLN A 68 0.14 5.77 4.45
CA GLN A 68 -0.73 6.95 4.66
C GLN A 68 0.03 8.19 5.14
N THR A 69 1.06 8.01 5.96
CA THR A 69 1.92 9.14 6.40
C THR A 69 2.92 9.58 5.35
N GLY A 70 3.02 8.89 4.21
CA GLY A 70 4.00 9.22 3.17
C GLY A 70 5.45 9.03 3.59
N LEU A 71 5.72 8.35 4.72
CA LEU A 71 7.09 8.10 5.21
C LEU A 71 7.93 7.40 4.13
N ALA A 72 7.39 6.34 3.54
CA ALA A 72 8.07 5.61 2.48
C ALA A 72 8.25 6.47 1.21
N LYS A 73 7.26 7.31 0.86
CA LYS A 73 7.34 8.26 -0.27
C LYS A 73 8.45 9.29 -0.08
N LYS A 74 8.56 9.89 1.12
CA LYS A 74 9.63 10.85 1.43
C LYS A 74 11.01 10.21 1.42
N ALA A 75 11.14 9.03 2.02
CA ALA A 75 12.40 8.29 2.05
C ALA A 75 12.85 7.92 0.63
N SER A 76 11.96 7.33 -0.18
CA SER A 76 12.26 6.93 -1.56
C SER A 76 12.56 8.12 -2.46
N GLY A 77 11.74 9.18 -2.41
CA GLY A 77 11.93 10.38 -3.24
C GLY A 77 13.31 11.02 -3.03
N LYS A 78 13.71 11.20 -1.76
CA LYS A 78 15.03 11.76 -1.44
C LYS A 78 16.19 10.86 -1.90
N LEU A 79 16.05 9.54 -1.74
CA LEU A 79 17.08 8.59 -2.19
C LEU A 79 17.17 8.52 -3.71
N MET A 80 16.03 8.54 -4.40
CA MET A 80 16.00 8.47 -5.88
C MET A 80 16.59 9.70 -6.57
N THR A 81 16.55 10.87 -5.93
CA THR A 81 17.24 12.08 -6.49
C THR A 81 18.77 11.94 -6.51
N LEU A 82 19.34 11.03 -5.74
CA LEU A 82 20.79 10.74 -5.73
C LEU A 82 21.26 9.97 -6.96
N ALA A 83 20.36 9.30 -7.69
CA ALA A 83 20.73 8.49 -8.87
C ALA A 83 21.21 9.31 -10.07
N GLY A 84 20.82 10.59 -10.14
CA GLY A 84 21.07 11.44 -11.32
C GLY A 84 20.44 10.86 -12.60
N ASP A 85 21.03 11.18 -13.76
CA ASP A 85 20.52 10.75 -15.08
C ASP A 85 21.17 9.42 -15.56
N ASN A 86 21.92 8.73 -14.72
CA ASN A 86 22.59 7.48 -15.08
C ASN A 86 21.63 6.28 -14.98
N GLU A 87 21.33 5.63 -16.11
CA GLU A 87 20.44 4.45 -16.19
C GLU A 87 20.85 3.34 -15.21
N LEU A 88 22.16 3.03 -15.12
CA LEU A 88 22.66 2.01 -14.21
C LEU A 88 22.46 2.41 -12.75
N GLY A 89 22.81 3.65 -12.40
CA GLY A 89 22.62 4.18 -11.06
C GLY A 89 21.16 4.20 -10.64
N LEU A 90 20.27 4.60 -11.55
CA LEU A 90 18.83 4.60 -11.33
C LEU A 90 18.28 3.19 -11.12
N PHE A 91 18.74 2.21 -11.93
CA PHE A 91 18.33 0.81 -11.79
C PHE A 91 18.80 0.22 -10.44
N LEU A 92 20.07 0.40 -10.09
CA LEU A 92 20.63 -0.12 -8.82
C LEU A 92 19.92 0.49 -7.61
N LEU A 93 19.76 1.82 -7.63
CA LEU A 93 19.10 2.53 -6.54
C LEU A 93 17.63 2.12 -6.43
N LEU A 94 16.94 1.96 -7.56
CA LEU A 94 15.57 1.45 -7.61
C LEU A 94 15.47 0.08 -6.92
N MET A 95 16.32 -0.88 -7.30
CA MET A 95 16.31 -2.23 -6.72
C MET A 95 16.51 -2.21 -5.21
N VAL A 96 17.54 -1.46 -4.74
CA VAL A 96 17.88 -1.39 -3.32
C VAL A 96 16.81 -0.66 -2.51
N VAL A 97 16.38 0.53 -2.97
CA VAL A 97 15.37 1.33 -2.25
C VAL A 97 14.03 0.59 -2.18
N THR A 98 13.62 -0.02 -3.28
CA THR A 98 12.38 -0.81 -3.31
C THR A 98 12.46 -2.00 -2.38
N ALA A 99 13.58 -2.72 -2.36
CA ALA A 99 13.78 -3.86 -1.46
C ALA A 99 13.76 -3.42 0.02
N VAL A 100 14.42 -2.31 0.36
CA VAL A 100 14.40 -1.78 1.74
C VAL A 100 12.98 -1.38 2.16
N ILE A 101 12.20 -0.76 1.29
CA ILE A 101 10.81 -0.42 1.59
C ILE A 101 9.96 -1.70 1.72
N GLY A 102 10.13 -2.65 0.79
CA GLY A 102 9.44 -3.95 0.78
C GLY A 102 9.76 -4.83 2.00
N ALA A 103 10.84 -4.56 2.71
CA ALA A 103 11.17 -5.22 3.97
C ALA A 103 10.20 -4.90 5.12
N PHE A 104 9.49 -3.75 5.05
CA PHE A 104 8.63 -3.23 6.11
C PHE A 104 7.20 -2.92 5.66
N VAL A 105 7.00 -2.80 4.36
CA VAL A 105 5.70 -2.49 3.73
C VAL A 105 5.31 -3.65 2.82
N SER A 106 4.02 -3.94 2.71
CA SER A 106 3.55 -4.98 1.80
C SER A 106 4.06 -4.76 0.37
N ASN A 107 4.38 -5.85 -0.33
CA ASN A 107 4.90 -5.79 -1.71
C ASN A 107 4.00 -4.96 -2.64
N THR A 108 2.68 -5.14 -2.53
CA THR A 108 1.68 -4.37 -3.30
C THR A 108 1.72 -2.88 -2.97
N GLY A 109 1.78 -2.53 -1.67
CA GLY A 109 1.89 -1.15 -1.21
C GLY A 109 3.18 -0.48 -1.68
N THR A 110 4.29 -1.20 -1.62
CA THR A 110 5.60 -0.74 -2.10
C THR A 110 5.56 -0.41 -3.59
N VAL A 111 5.03 -1.31 -4.42
CA VAL A 111 4.92 -1.09 -5.87
C VAL A 111 3.96 0.05 -6.19
N ALA A 112 2.78 0.09 -5.57
CA ALA A 112 1.80 1.15 -5.79
C ALA A 112 2.36 2.55 -5.47
N LEU A 113 3.18 2.65 -4.40
CA LEU A 113 3.82 3.87 -3.97
C LEU A 113 4.98 4.28 -4.89
N MET A 114 5.82 3.31 -5.28
CA MET A 114 7.04 3.58 -6.06
C MET A 114 6.76 3.79 -7.55
N MET A 115 5.71 3.15 -8.09
CA MET A 115 5.40 3.18 -9.52
C MET A 115 5.31 4.60 -10.11
N PRO A 116 4.54 5.56 -9.56
CA PRO A 116 4.49 6.92 -10.11
C PRO A 116 5.83 7.65 -10.02
N ILE A 117 6.62 7.40 -8.96
CA ILE A 117 7.97 7.98 -8.79
C ILE A 117 8.89 7.47 -9.90
N VAL A 118 8.87 6.15 -10.15
CA VAL A 118 9.69 5.50 -11.16
C VAL A 118 9.31 5.95 -12.57
N VAL A 119 8.01 6.09 -12.87
CA VAL A 119 7.54 6.61 -14.17
C VAL A 119 8.04 8.05 -14.39
N SER A 120 7.90 8.92 -13.39
CA SER A 120 8.39 10.30 -13.46
C SER A 120 9.90 10.39 -13.66
N LEU A 121 10.68 9.56 -12.94
CA LEU A 121 12.14 9.52 -13.07
C LEU A 121 12.59 8.96 -14.42
N ALA A 122 11.90 7.91 -14.91
CA ALA A 122 12.16 7.35 -16.23
C ALA A 122 11.97 8.40 -17.34
N GLN A 123 10.90 9.20 -17.24
CA GLN A 123 10.65 10.31 -18.17
C GLN A 123 11.76 11.36 -18.12
N LYS A 124 12.19 11.80 -16.92
CA LYS A 124 13.29 12.77 -16.74
C LYS A 124 14.61 12.24 -17.30
N ALA A 125 14.93 10.98 -17.05
CA ALA A 125 16.14 10.32 -17.54
C ALA A 125 16.04 9.88 -19.02
N LYS A 126 14.90 10.11 -19.69
CA LYS A 126 14.62 9.68 -21.07
C LYS A 126 14.76 8.16 -21.27
N ILE A 127 14.43 7.39 -20.24
CA ILE A 127 14.41 5.92 -20.22
C ILE A 127 12.97 5.46 -20.30
N ARG A 128 12.71 4.34 -20.97
CA ARG A 128 11.37 3.76 -20.99
C ARG A 128 11.00 3.22 -19.60
N ALA A 129 9.86 3.64 -19.07
CA ALA A 129 9.37 3.18 -17.77
C ALA A 129 9.22 1.65 -17.71
N SER A 130 8.88 0.99 -18.84
CA SER A 130 8.79 -0.47 -18.93
C SER A 130 10.09 -1.20 -18.56
N ARG A 131 11.26 -0.60 -18.72
CA ARG A 131 12.53 -1.22 -18.29
C ARG A 131 12.71 -1.26 -16.77
N LEU A 132 11.98 -0.43 -16.03
CA LEU A 132 12.12 -0.25 -14.59
C LEU A 132 10.95 -0.81 -13.79
N LEU A 133 9.75 -0.88 -14.37
CA LEU A 133 8.53 -1.27 -13.64
C LEU A 133 8.49 -2.76 -13.28
N MET A 134 8.93 -3.68 -14.17
CA MET A 134 9.01 -5.10 -13.83
C MET A 134 10.12 -5.38 -12.79
N PRO A 135 11.35 -4.83 -12.91
CA PRO A 135 12.33 -4.87 -11.83
C PRO A 135 11.83 -4.31 -10.50
N LEU A 136 11.03 -3.25 -10.52
CA LEU A 136 10.37 -2.69 -9.32
C LEU A 136 9.52 -3.73 -8.59
N ALA A 137 8.65 -4.44 -9.32
CA ALA A 137 7.80 -5.47 -8.73
C ALA A 137 8.61 -6.63 -8.15
N PHE A 138 9.64 -7.07 -8.87
CA PHE A 138 10.51 -8.15 -8.41
C PHE A 138 11.38 -7.75 -7.22
N ALA A 139 11.91 -6.52 -7.22
CA ALA A 139 12.66 -5.98 -6.07
C ALA A 139 11.80 -5.88 -4.80
N SER A 140 10.53 -5.52 -4.94
CA SER A 140 9.59 -5.51 -3.82
C SER A 140 9.43 -6.91 -3.20
N SER A 141 9.29 -7.95 -4.03
CA SER A 141 9.20 -9.34 -3.56
C SER A 141 10.50 -9.82 -2.90
N MET A 142 11.67 -9.47 -3.47
CA MET A 142 12.98 -9.76 -2.86
C MET A 142 13.16 -9.03 -1.53
N GLY A 143 12.65 -7.79 -1.43
CA GLY A 143 12.64 -7.00 -0.20
C GLY A 143 11.89 -7.68 0.94
N GLY A 144 10.79 -8.38 0.62
CA GLY A 144 10.06 -9.20 1.58
C GLY A 144 10.89 -10.30 2.24
N MET A 145 12.03 -10.67 1.65
CA MET A 145 12.96 -11.65 2.21
C MET A 145 14.07 -11.03 3.08
N LEU A 146 14.04 -9.74 3.38
CA LEU A 146 15.02 -9.10 4.27
C LEU A 146 14.67 -9.22 5.75
N THR A 147 13.40 -9.34 6.07
CA THR A 147 12.91 -9.38 7.45
C THR A 147 11.86 -10.47 7.65
N LEU A 148 11.66 -10.87 8.89
CA LEU A 148 10.62 -11.83 9.26
C LEU A 148 9.22 -11.36 8.84
N ILE A 149 8.96 -10.06 8.90
CA ILE A 149 7.64 -9.45 8.65
C ILE A 149 7.40 -9.00 7.20
N GLY A 150 8.40 -9.13 6.33
CA GLY A 150 8.35 -8.58 4.97
C GLY A 150 7.32 -9.26 4.06
N THR A 151 7.00 -10.53 4.31
CA THR A 151 6.01 -11.28 3.54
C THR A 151 5.33 -12.36 4.39
N PRO A 152 4.02 -12.64 4.18
CA PRO A 152 3.29 -13.64 4.95
C PRO A 152 3.92 -15.05 4.99
N PRO A 153 4.49 -15.60 3.90
CA PRO A 153 5.18 -16.89 3.95
C PRO A 153 6.27 -17.01 5.02
N ASN A 154 6.99 -15.92 5.33
CA ASN A 154 8.02 -15.93 6.38
C ASN A 154 7.42 -16.21 7.76
N LEU A 155 6.24 -15.67 8.03
CA LEU A 155 5.53 -15.87 9.28
C LEU A 155 4.93 -17.28 9.37
N VAL A 156 4.51 -17.86 8.24
CA VAL A 156 4.01 -19.23 8.16
C VAL A 156 5.10 -20.23 8.53
N ILE A 157 6.32 -20.08 8.00
CA ILE A 157 7.41 -20.99 8.38
C ILE A 157 7.89 -20.78 9.82
N GLN A 158 7.83 -19.55 10.32
CA GLN A 158 8.08 -19.23 11.72
C GLN A 158 7.12 -20.00 12.64
N ASP A 159 5.84 -20.02 12.30
CA ASP A 159 4.80 -20.72 13.03
C ASP A 159 5.05 -22.23 13.00
N ALA A 160 5.33 -22.78 11.80
CA ALA A 160 5.65 -24.20 11.64
C ALA A 160 6.86 -24.64 12.48
N LEU A 161 7.89 -23.80 12.63
CA LEU A 161 9.04 -24.06 13.50
C LEU A 161 8.62 -24.07 14.97
N THR A 162 7.90 -23.03 15.43
CA THR A 162 7.55 -22.87 16.84
C THR A 162 6.56 -23.92 17.33
N GLU A 163 5.57 -24.29 16.54
CA GLU A 163 4.61 -25.34 16.85
C GLU A 163 5.27 -26.72 16.98
N ASN A 164 6.37 -26.95 16.26
CA ASN A 164 7.11 -28.22 16.32
C ASN A 164 8.33 -28.17 17.27
N GLY A 165 8.41 -27.15 18.15
CA GLY A 165 9.39 -27.08 19.23
C GLY A 165 10.80 -26.68 18.79
N PHE A 166 10.96 -26.15 17.57
CA PHE A 166 12.24 -25.59 17.10
C PHE A 166 12.40 -24.15 17.57
N GLU A 167 13.66 -23.66 17.61
CA GLU A 167 13.94 -22.28 17.96
C GLU A 167 13.29 -21.31 16.96
N PRO A 168 12.64 -20.24 17.44
CA PRO A 168 12.01 -19.25 16.57
C PRO A 168 13.07 -18.46 15.79
N LEU A 169 12.73 -18.09 14.56
CA LEU A 169 13.57 -17.21 13.75
C LEU A 169 13.57 -15.80 14.34
N ARG A 170 14.73 -15.15 14.36
CA ARG A 170 14.89 -13.76 14.77
C ARG A 170 14.42 -12.81 13.65
N PHE A 171 14.16 -11.57 13.99
CA PHE A 171 13.66 -10.57 13.04
C PHE A 171 14.50 -10.46 11.76
N PHE A 172 15.83 -10.50 11.87
CA PHE A 172 16.79 -10.42 10.76
C PHE A 172 17.35 -11.77 10.30
N SER A 173 16.77 -12.91 10.69
CA SER A 173 17.23 -14.23 10.21
C SER A 173 17.12 -14.36 8.68
N PHE A 174 16.21 -13.62 8.06
CA PHE A 174 16.04 -13.56 6.61
C PHE A 174 17.07 -12.66 5.90
N LEU A 175 17.73 -11.74 6.61
CA LEU A 175 18.60 -10.71 6.02
C LEU A 175 19.70 -11.28 5.09
N PRO A 176 20.47 -12.31 5.49
CA PRO A 176 21.48 -12.87 4.60
C PRO A 176 20.90 -13.44 3.31
N VAL A 177 19.76 -14.13 3.43
CA VAL A 177 19.02 -14.71 2.29
C VAL A 177 18.50 -13.61 1.37
N GLY A 178 17.88 -12.57 1.92
CA GLY A 178 17.36 -11.43 1.17
C GLY A 178 18.45 -10.63 0.43
N ILE A 179 19.63 -10.45 1.06
CA ILE A 179 20.77 -9.79 0.40
C ILE A 179 21.21 -10.61 -0.82
N VAL A 180 21.34 -11.93 -0.70
CA VAL A 180 21.69 -12.79 -1.84
C VAL A 180 20.62 -12.68 -2.94
N CYS A 181 19.34 -12.71 -2.59
CA CYS A 181 18.24 -12.52 -3.55
C CYS A 181 18.37 -11.21 -4.32
N ILE A 182 18.64 -10.10 -3.63
CA ILE A 182 18.77 -8.77 -4.25
C ILE A 182 19.98 -8.73 -5.18
N VAL A 183 21.13 -9.26 -4.75
CA VAL A 183 22.36 -9.30 -5.56
C VAL A 183 22.16 -10.13 -6.82
N VAL A 184 21.61 -11.34 -6.69
CA VAL A 184 21.27 -12.19 -7.83
C VAL A 184 20.24 -11.52 -8.73
N GLY A 185 19.22 -10.91 -8.14
CA GLY A 185 18.20 -10.15 -8.86
C GLY A 185 18.80 -9.02 -9.69
N ILE A 186 19.68 -8.21 -9.12
CA ILE A 186 20.36 -7.12 -9.84
C ILE A 186 21.20 -7.67 -11.00
N ILE A 187 22.03 -8.69 -10.76
CA ILE A 187 22.92 -9.28 -11.77
C ILE A 187 22.12 -9.85 -12.94
N VAL A 188 21.01 -10.52 -12.67
CA VAL A 188 20.20 -11.20 -13.68
C VAL A 188 19.23 -10.23 -14.39
N LEU A 189 18.56 -9.35 -13.63
CA LEU A 189 17.56 -8.44 -14.21
C LEU A 189 18.17 -7.33 -15.06
N LEU A 190 19.36 -6.85 -14.72
CA LEU A 190 20.01 -5.78 -15.48
C LEU A 190 20.16 -6.12 -16.98
N PRO A 191 20.75 -7.26 -17.36
CA PRO A 191 20.85 -7.64 -18.78
C PRO A 191 19.49 -8.05 -19.37
N LEU A 192 18.63 -8.75 -18.61
CA LEU A 192 17.34 -9.21 -19.11
C LEU A 192 16.38 -8.05 -19.39
N SER A 193 16.35 -7.02 -18.50
CA SER A 193 15.53 -5.84 -18.70
C SER A 193 15.95 -5.06 -19.95
N LYS A 194 17.26 -4.91 -20.18
CA LYS A 194 17.78 -4.26 -21.40
C LYS A 194 17.48 -5.04 -22.68
N ARG A 195 17.48 -6.38 -22.63
CA ARG A 195 17.29 -7.22 -23.81
C ARG A 195 15.82 -7.42 -24.16
N PHE A 196 14.95 -7.68 -23.19
CA PHE A 196 13.58 -8.11 -23.41
C PHE A 196 12.51 -7.04 -23.14
N LEU A 197 12.78 -6.03 -22.27
CA LEU A 197 11.82 -4.99 -21.93
C LEU A 197 11.96 -3.72 -22.79
N ASN A 198 12.58 -3.83 -23.96
CA ASN A 198 12.67 -2.74 -24.94
C ASN A 198 11.37 -2.54 -25.76
N GLY A 199 10.40 -3.25 -25.45
CA GLY A 199 9.20 -3.62 -26.03
C GLY A 199 8.30 -2.71 -26.78
N SER A 200 7.27 -3.11 -27.20
CA SER A 200 6.15 -2.66 -28.03
C SER A 200 6.16 -1.18 -28.40
N LYS A 201 6.33 -0.91 -29.70
CA LYS A 201 6.37 0.41 -30.33
C LYS A 201 5.04 1.18 -30.32
N ASN A 202 3.99 0.70 -29.64
CA ASN A 202 2.62 1.17 -29.86
C ASN A 202 1.87 1.65 -28.62
N HIS A 203 2.52 2.27 -27.64
CA HIS A 203 1.76 2.93 -26.56
C HIS A 203 2.36 4.28 -26.10
N ASP A 204 2.93 5.05 -27.03
CA ASP A 204 3.21 6.48 -26.82
C ASP A 204 2.02 7.36 -27.27
N GLY A 205 0.85 6.78 -27.45
CA GLY A 205 -0.39 7.43 -27.85
C GLY A 205 -1.57 7.02 -26.98
N ASP A 206 -2.00 7.93 -26.12
CA ASP A 206 -3.40 8.23 -25.83
C ASP A 206 -4.37 7.08 -25.42
N ASN A 207 -3.92 6.14 -24.59
CA ASN A 207 -4.84 5.30 -23.82
C ASN A 207 -4.58 5.46 -22.32
N ARG A 208 -4.83 6.67 -21.79
CA ARG A 208 -5.15 6.82 -20.38
C ARG A 208 -6.53 6.17 -20.21
N PRO A 209 -6.68 5.09 -19.39
CA PRO A 209 -8.03 4.72 -18.94
C PRO A 209 -8.65 5.99 -18.34
N ALA A 210 -9.95 6.14 -18.42
CA ALA A 210 -10.72 7.27 -17.88
C ALA A 210 -10.58 7.30 -16.33
N ARG A 211 -9.37 7.54 -15.84
CA ARG A 211 -9.08 7.91 -14.46
C ARG A 211 -9.42 9.38 -14.33
N GLY A 212 -10.23 9.72 -13.37
CA GLY A 212 -10.46 11.13 -13.01
C GLY A 212 -9.13 11.87 -12.92
N LYS A 213 -9.12 13.13 -13.33
CA LYS A 213 -7.95 14.00 -13.31
C LYS A 213 -7.29 13.98 -11.93
N SER A 214 -5.97 14.10 -11.87
CA SER A 214 -5.28 14.24 -10.59
C SER A 214 -5.64 15.59 -9.94
N LEU A 215 -5.39 15.73 -8.63
CA LEU A 215 -5.60 17.00 -7.94
C LEU A 215 -4.74 18.13 -8.54
N ASP A 216 -3.52 17.78 -8.92
CA ASP A 216 -2.58 18.72 -9.54
C ASP A 216 -3.06 19.13 -10.95
N ASP A 217 -3.57 18.19 -11.76
CA ASP A 217 -4.16 18.47 -13.08
C ASP A 217 -5.37 19.41 -12.94
N LEU A 218 -6.23 19.20 -11.92
CA LEU A 218 -7.38 20.07 -11.65
C LEU A 218 -6.95 21.48 -11.24
N MET A 219 -5.91 21.59 -10.41
CA MET A 219 -5.36 22.87 -9.99
C MET A 219 -4.81 23.67 -11.17
N GLU A 220 -4.09 23.01 -12.08
CA GLU A 220 -3.50 23.64 -13.26
C GLU A 220 -4.58 24.03 -14.28
N GLU A 221 -5.54 23.13 -14.57
CA GLU A 221 -6.59 23.34 -15.57
C GLU A 221 -7.54 24.49 -15.19
N TYR A 222 -7.89 24.58 -13.89
CA TYR A 222 -8.71 25.69 -13.37
C TYR A 222 -7.88 26.94 -12.97
N ARG A 223 -6.57 26.93 -13.22
CA ARG A 223 -5.63 28.01 -12.86
C ARG A 223 -5.79 28.49 -11.42
N LEU A 224 -6.04 27.56 -10.51
CA LEU A 224 -6.26 27.92 -9.10
C LEU A 224 -5.03 28.55 -8.46
N THR A 225 -3.82 28.15 -8.89
CA THR A 225 -2.56 28.69 -8.38
C THR A 225 -2.33 30.15 -8.73
N ASP A 226 -2.86 30.59 -9.87
CA ASP A 226 -2.67 31.97 -10.35
C ASP A 226 -3.45 33.00 -9.52
N ASN A 227 -4.60 32.56 -8.99
CA ASN A 227 -5.53 33.40 -8.24
C ASN A 227 -5.57 33.06 -6.73
N LEU A 228 -4.60 32.29 -6.22
CA LEU A 228 -4.53 31.89 -4.82
C LEU A 228 -3.40 32.58 -4.10
N ALA A 229 -3.73 33.23 -2.99
CA ALA A 229 -2.75 33.80 -2.08
C ALA A 229 -2.84 33.11 -0.71
N VAL A 230 -1.70 32.92 -0.05
CA VAL A 230 -1.60 32.28 1.26
C VAL A 230 -0.94 33.24 2.23
N PHE A 231 -1.62 33.46 3.35
CA PHE A 231 -1.15 34.39 4.39
C PHE A 231 -1.14 33.73 5.76
N THR A 232 -0.18 34.14 6.61
CA THR A 232 -0.14 33.76 8.02
C THR A 232 -0.61 34.94 8.86
N VAL A 233 -1.54 34.68 9.78
CA VAL A 233 -1.99 35.65 10.77
C VAL A 233 -0.93 35.73 11.89
N GLY A 234 -0.38 36.90 12.12
CA GLY A 234 0.55 37.13 13.23
C GLY A 234 -0.15 37.58 14.50
N ALA A 235 0.55 37.56 15.62
CA ALA A 235 0.03 38.03 16.90
C ALA A 235 -0.42 39.51 16.83
N ASP A 236 0.32 40.34 16.08
CA ASP A 236 0.06 41.78 15.91
C ASP A 236 -0.87 42.09 14.75
N SER A 237 -1.40 41.07 14.05
CA SER A 237 -2.32 41.26 12.93
C SER A 237 -3.68 41.79 13.40
N LEU A 238 -4.24 42.76 12.65
CA LEU A 238 -5.60 43.28 12.88
C LEU A 238 -6.68 42.21 12.67
N ALA A 239 -6.35 41.11 11.99
CA ALA A 239 -7.23 39.96 11.81
C ALA A 239 -7.25 39.01 13.01
N ASN A 240 -6.27 39.10 13.91
CA ASN A 240 -6.18 38.24 15.06
C ASN A 240 -7.35 38.47 16.04
N GLY A 241 -8.05 37.40 16.40
CA GLY A 241 -9.19 37.44 17.31
C GLY A 241 -10.52 37.83 16.67
N LYS A 242 -10.57 38.19 15.37
CA LYS A 242 -11.79 38.56 14.62
C LYS A 242 -12.35 37.38 13.83
N THR A 243 -13.65 37.42 13.58
CA THR A 243 -14.33 36.50 12.67
C THR A 243 -14.21 36.97 11.21
N LEU A 244 -14.38 36.07 10.25
CA LEU A 244 -14.36 36.43 8.84
C LEU A 244 -15.53 37.38 8.48
N ALA A 245 -16.67 37.27 9.18
CA ALA A 245 -17.78 38.21 9.04
C ALA A 245 -17.42 39.64 9.47
N GLU A 246 -16.70 39.79 10.59
CA GLU A 246 -16.24 41.11 11.09
C GLU A 246 -15.17 41.75 10.20
N LEU A 247 -14.37 40.92 9.50
CA LEU A 247 -13.32 41.41 8.60
C LEU A 247 -13.88 41.85 7.25
N ASP A 248 -15.05 41.33 6.86
CA ASP A 248 -15.79 41.64 5.63
C ASP A 248 -14.88 41.65 4.37
N ILE A 249 -14.03 40.60 4.27
CA ILE A 249 -12.97 40.50 3.27
C ILE A 249 -13.56 40.51 1.85
N HIS A 250 -14.71 39.86 1.67
CA HIS A 250 -15.34 39.76 0.37
C HIS A 250 -15.80 41.13 -0.19
N HIS A 251 -16.50 41.93 0.62
CA HIS A 251 -16.98 43.22 0.19
C HIS A 251 -15.90 44.29 0.05
N ARG A 252 -14.86 44.22 0.94
CA ARG A 252 -13.80 45.22 0.92
C ARG A 252 -12.77 45.00 -0.18
N TYR A 253 -12.42 43.73 -0.44
CA TYR A 253 -11.31 43.39 -1.32
C TYR A 253 -11.73 42.52 -2.52
N GLY A 254 -13.00 42.11 -2.63
CA GLY A 254 -13.44 41.17 -3.67
C GLY A 254 -12.84 39.78 -3.57
N LEU A 255 -12.26 39.43 -2.41
CA LEU A 255 -11.56 38.17 -2.19
C LEU A 255 -12.44 37.17 -1.46
N THR A 256 -12.25 35.90 -1.76
CA THR A 256 -12.93 34.79 -1.08
C THR A 256 -11.96 33.99 -0.23
N VAL A 257 -12.22 33.88 1.07
CA VAL A 257 -11.46 32.99 1.96
C VAL A 257 -11.98 31.57 1.75
N LEU A 258 -11.08 30.67 1.33
CA LEU A 258 -11.42 29.29 1.00
C LEU A 258 -11.29 28.39 2.22
N GLU A 259 -10.17 28.51 2.94
CA GLU A 259 -9.75 27.60 3.98
C GLU A 259 -8.89 28.32 5.02
N VAL A 260 -9.03 27.90 6.27
CA VAL A 260 -8.16 28.33 7.37
C VAL A 260 -7.52 27.07 7.96
N ARG A 261 -6.19 27.07 8.04
CA ARG A 261 -5.39 26.01 8.68
C ARG A 261 -4.85 26.49 10.00
N ARG A 262 -5.03 25.69 11.00
CA ARG A 262 -4.47 25.91 12.32
C ARG A 262 -3.47 24.82 12.66
N ILE A 263 -2.20 25.22 12.86
CA ILE A 263 -1.16 24.30 13.31
C ILE A 263 -1.13 24.35 14.84
N LYS A 264 -1.72 23.33 15.49
CA LYS A 264 -1.59 23.16 16.92
C LYS A 264 -0.20 22.59 17.22
N LYS A 265 0.64 23.38 17.88
CA LYS A 265 1.91 22.89 18.43
C LYS A 265 1.58 22.04 19.67
N GLY A 266 1.68 20.70 19.54
CA GLY A 266 1.62 19.81 20.68
C GLY A 266 2.82 20.02 21.63
N HIS A 267 2.80 19.42 22.82
CA HIS A 267 3.87 19.48 23.81
C HIS A 267 5.22 18.93 23.32
N SER A 268 5.27 18.30 22.16
CA SER A 268 6.48 17.78 21.50
C SER A 268 6.53 18.27 20.05
N SER A 269 7.71 18.64 19.58
CA SER A 269 7.95 19.05 18.17
C SER A 269 7.61 17.94 17.14
N LEU A 270 7.45 16.71 17.61
CA LEU A 270 7.09 15.54 16.79
C LEU A 270 5.59 15.40 16.55
N ILE A 271 4.74 16.03 17.40
CA ILE A 271 3.28 15.94 17.29
C ILE A 271 2.77 17.29 16.81
N LYS A 272 2.67 17.42 15.47
CA LYS A 272 1.97 18.54 14.83
C LYS A 272 0.57 18.07 14.46
N GLU A 273 -0.44 18.77 14.88
CA GLU A 273 -1.82 18.56 14.44
C GLU A 273 -2.21 19.72 13.53
N VAL A 274 -2.54 19.43 12.28
CA VAL A 274 -3.00 20.42 11.30
C VAL A 274 -4.52 20.31 11.25
N GLU A 275 -5.21 21.29 11.77
CA GLU A 275 -6.66 21.39 11.68
C GLU A 275 -7.03 22.23 10.44
N GLN A 276 -7.66 21.60 9.45
CA GLN A 276 -8.18 22.25 8.26
C GLN A 276 -9.67 22.55 8.44
N ARG A 277 -10.07 23.79 8.23
CA ARG A 277 -11.47 24.23 8.29
C ARG A 277 -11.83 25.00 7.02
N LEU A 278 -12.96 24.67 6.41
CA LEU A 278 -13.55 25.53 5.39
C LEU A 278 -13.90 26.86 6.05
N ALA A 279 -13.46 27.95 5.42
CA ALA A 279 -13.71 29.28 5.93
C ALA A 279 -15.20 29.57 5.97
N GLY A 280 -15.75 29.96 7.10
CA GLY A 280 -17.15 30.36 7.30
C GLY A 280 -17.25 31.75 7.92
N PRO A 281 -18.42 32.40 7.89
CA PRO A 281 -18.60 33.71 8.49
C PRO A 281 -18.15 33.77 9.96
N ASP A 282 -18.45 32.70 10.72
CA ASP A 282 -18.15 32.56 12.14
C ASP A 282 -16.72 32.04 12.42
N THR A 283 -15.91 31.83 11.37
CA THR A 283 -14.53 31.37 11.53
C THR A 283 -13.70 32.47 12.15
N LYS A 284 -13.25 32.24 13.39
CA LYS A 284 -12.38 33.17 14.12
C LYS A 284 -10.93 32.89 13.80
N LEU A 285 -10.21 33.90 13.34
CA LEU A 285 -8.79 33.84 13.07
C LEU A 285 -7.98 34.01 14.37
N THR A 286 -6.89 33.29 14.51
CA THR A 286 -5.98 33.36 15.65
C THR A 286 -4.53 33.41 15.18
N ASP A 287 -3.64 33.84 16.07
CA ASP A 287 -2.21 33.86 15.81
C ASP A 287 -1.70 32.48 15.34
N GLY A 288 -0.92 32.48 14.25
CA GLY A 288 -0.39 31.27 13.61
C GLY A 288 -1.34 30.60 12.62
N ASP A 289 -2.57 31.10 12.45
CA ASP A 289 -3.48 30.57 11.43
C ASP A 289 -2.97 30.90 10.01
N ILE A 290 -3.07 29.93 9.12
CA ILE A 290 -2.76 30.08 7.71
C ILE A 290 -4.08 30.21 6.94
N VAL A 291 -4.23 31.31 6.21
CA VAL A 291 -5.46 31.67 5.48
C VAL A 291 -5.21 31.55 4.00
N TYR A 292 -6.04 30.76 3.32
CA TYR A 292 -6.02 30.59 1.87
C TYR A 292 -7.11 31.47 1.26
N VAL A 293 -6.70 32.37 0.37
CA VAL A 293 -7.58 33.40 -0.22
C VAL A 293 -7.52 33.28 -1.74
N SER A 294 -8.68 33.29 -2.39
CA SER A 294 -8.81 33.31 -3.85
C SER A 294 -9.30 34.67 -4.34
N GLY A 295 -8.69 35.16 -5.42
CA GLY A 295 -9.05 36.42 -6.09
C GLY A 295 -7.84 37.11 -6.69
N ASP A 296 -8.01 38.39 -7.05
CA ASP A 296 -6.96 39.19 -7.68
C ASP A 296 -5.73 39.36 -6.77
N SER A 297 -4.55 39.12 -7.32
CA SER A 297 -3.28 39.17 -6.59
C SER A 297 -2.97 40.53 -5.95
N LYS A 298 -3.36 41.63 -6.59
CA LYS A 298 -3.16 43.00 -6.06
C LYS A 298 -4.06 43.26 -4.86
N GLN A 299 -5.30 42.79 -4.93
CA GLN A 299 -6.24 42.89 -3.81
C GLN A 299 -5.82 42.02 -2.63
N ALA A 300 -5.23 40.85 -2.90
CA ALA A 300 -4.68 39.98 -1.88
C ALA A 300 -3.46 40.62 -1.16
N GLU A 301 -2.59 41.30 -1.90
CA GLU A 301 -1.49 42.06 -1.31
C GLU A 301 -1.98 43.24 -0.47
N SER A 302 -3.04 43.94 -0.93
CA SER A 302 -3.67 45.03 -0.15
C SER A 302 -4.26 44.52 1.14
N LEU A 303 -4.98 43.40 1.10
CA LEU A 303 -5.51 42.71 2.31
C LEU A 303 -4.37 42.39 3.30
N ALA A 304 -3.26 41.82 2.81
CA ALA A 304 -2.15 41.44 3.65
C ALA A 304 -1.49 42.66 4.33
N SER A 305 -1.31 43.76 3.57
CA SER A 305 -0.78 44.99 4.08
C SER A 305 -1.70 45.63 5.13
N ASP A 306 -2.98 45.80 4.83
CA ASP A 306 -3.96 46.45 5.70
C ASP A 306 -4.20 45.68 7.01
N MET A 307 -4.15 44.34 6.93
CA MET A 307 -4.38 43.46 8.10
C MET A 307 -3.09 43.07 8.83
N GLY A 308 -1.92 43.44 8.30
CA GLY A 308 -0.64 43.07 8.88
C GLY A 308 -0.37 41.57 8.82
N MET A 309 -0.84 40.89 7.77
CA MET A 309 -0.59 39.46 7.54
C MET A 309 0.69 39.25 6.74
N LYS A 310 1.40 38.13 7.00
CA LYS A 310 2.63 37.79 6.28
C LYS A 310 2.33 36.79 5.17
N LYS A 311 2.90 37.02 3.98
CA LYS A 311 2.80 36.06 2.87
C LYS A 311 3.47 34.74 3.28
N ALA A 312 2.76 33.64 3.16
CA ALA A 312 3.29 32.30 3.40
C ALA A 312 3.74 31.65 2.09
N THR A 313 4.84 30.94 2.14
CA THR A 313 5.40 30.17 1.00
C THR A 313 4.99 28.68 1.05
N GLU A 314 3.94 28.35 1.79
CA GLU A 314 3.50 26.96 1.91
C GLU A 314 2.77 26.52 0.65
N GLU A 315 3.14 25.33 0.16
CA GLU A 315 2.42 24.65 -0.93
C GLU A 315 1.03 24.22 -0.47
N ILE A 316 0.08 24.20 -1.42
CA ILE A 316 -1.27 23.70 -1.15
C ILE A 316 -1.17 22.20 -0.93
N ALA A 317 -1.43 21.76 0.30
CA ALA A 317 -1.53 20.34 0.63
C ALA A 317 -2.99 20.02 0.95
N PHE A 318 -3.54 19.03 0.26
CA PHE A 318 -4.87 18.51 0.54
C PHE A 318 -4.76 17.40 1.58
N TYR A 319 -5.26 17.61 2.80
CA TYR A 319 -5.30 16.57 3.83
C TYR A 319 -6.73 16.03 3.97
N ASP A 320 -7.54 16.66 4.82
CA ASP A 320 -8.94 16.28 5.06
C ASP A 320 -9.91 16.95 4.10
N ILE A 321 -9.49 18.07 3.52
CA ILE A 321 -10.22 18.84 2.52
C ILE A 321 -9.57 18.59 1.16
N GLY A 322 -10.38 18.27 0.16
CA GLY A 322 -9.94 18.05 -1.21
C GLY A 322 -10.81 18.79 -2.21
N ILE A 323 -10.48 18.60 -3.50
CA ILE A 323 -11.24 19.13 -4.62
C ILE A 323 -11.75 18.00 -5.51
N ALA A 324 -12.90 18.18 -6.12
CA ALA A 324 -13.48 17.26 -7.10
C ALA A 324 -14.35 18.01 -8.11
N GLU A 325 -14.51 17.47 -9.31
CA GLU A 325 -15.45 17.95 -10.30
C GLU A 325 -16.83 17.28 -10.10
N ILE A 326 -17.90 18.06 -10.20
CA ILE A 326 -19.27 17.56 -10.25
C ILE A 326 -19.97 18.05 -11.52
N VAL A 327 -20.73 17.17 -12.17
CA VAL A 327 -21.50 17.48 -13.38
C VAL A 327 -22.95 17.67 -13.02
N LEU A 328 -23.56 18.75 -13.50
CA LEU A 328 -24.98 18.99 -13.36
C LEU A 328 -25.75 18.33 -14.50
N MET A 329 -26.54 17.32 -14.14
CA MET A 329 -27.42 16.61 -15.08
C MET A 329 -28.70 17.41 -15.34
N HIS A 330 -29.46 17.05 -16.37
CA HIS A 330 -30.70 17.73 -16.77
C HIS A 330 -31.78 17.78 -15.67
N ASN A 331 -31.79 16.80 -14.78
CA ASN A 331 -32.73 16.71 -13.67
C ASN A 331 -32.19 17.31 -12.36
N SER A 332 -31.06 18.01 -12.41
CA SER A 332 -30.48 18.62 -11.21
C SER A 332 -31.34 19.79 -10.71
N ARG A 333 -31.61 19.78 -9.40
CA ARG A 333 -32.33 20.90 -8.72
C ARG A 333 -31.50 22.18 -8.66
N LEU A 334 -30.25 22.16 -9.10
CA LEU A 334 -29.34 23.30 -9.12
C LEU A 334 -29.46 24.09 -10.43
N CYS A 335 -29.94 23.47 -11.51
CA CYS A 335 -30.15 24.16 -12.79
C CYS A 335 -31.15 25.30 -12.67
N GLY A 336 -30.83 26.48 -13.24
CA GLY A 336 -31.63 27.70 -13.15
C GLY A 336 -31.48 28.45 -11.83
N LYS A 337 -30.62 28.06 -10.94
CA LYS A 337 -30.29 28.76 -9.68
C LYS A 337 -28.91 29.38 -9.74
N THR A 338 -28.77 30.50 -9.03
CA THR A 338 -27.44 31.05 -8.78
C THR A 338 -26.69 30.23 -7.73
N LEU A 339 -25.38 30.36 -7.67
CA LEU A 339 -24.58 29.69 -6.64
C LEU A 339 -25.08 30.06 -5.22
N LYS A 340 -25.46 31.30 -5.03
CA LYS A 340 -26.01 31.84 -3.78
C LYS A 340 -27.30 31.14 -3.38
N ASP A 341 -28.24 30.95 -4.33
CA ASP A 341 -29.52 30.31 -4.09
C ASP A 341 -29.45 28.79 -4.03
N ALA A 342 -28.47 28.20 -4.70
CA ALA A 342 -28.19 26.76 -4.70
C ALA A 342 -27.82 26.22 -3.32
N GLY A 343 -27.21 27.06 -2.46
CA GLY A 343 -26.94 26.76 -1.07
C GLY A 343 -26.02 25.55 -0.86
N LEU A 344 -25.17 25.20 -1.81
CA LEU A 344 -24.26 24.03 -1.76
C LEU A 344 -23.42 24.00 -0.48
N ARG A 345 -22.97 25.17 -0.04
CA ARG A 345 -22.22 25.30 1.22
C ARG A 345 -23.06 24.93 2.44
N ARG A 346 -24.31 25.37 2.50
CA ARG A 346 -25.23 25.11 3.61
C ARG A 346 -25.70 23.66 3.63
N LEU A 347 -25.92 23.05 2.46
CA LEU A 347 -26.48 21.69 2.34
C LEU A 347 -25.40 20.62 2.48
N TYR A 348 -24.26 20.84 1.86
CA TYR A 348 -23.19 19.81 1.75
C TYR A 348 -21.87 20.23 2.37
N ASN A 349 -21.76 21.46 2.86
CA ASN A 349 -20.52 22.03 3.41
C ASN A 349 -19.34 21.91 2.42
N VAL A 350 -19.57 22.35 1.18
CA VAL A 350 -18.59 22.44 0.10
C VAL A 350 -18.60 23.84 -0.51
N ASN A 351 -17.43 24.31 -0.95
CA ASN A 351 -17.27 25.54 -1.72
C ASN A 351 -17.22 25.22 -3.21
N VAL A 352 -17.68 26.12 -4.07
CA VAL A 352 -17.47 26.07 -5.52
C VAL A 352 -16.30 26.99 -5.84
N LEU A 353 -15.25 26.45 -6.44
CA LEU A 353 -14.02 27.16 -6.80
C LEU A 353 -14.02 27.66 -8.24
N GLY A 354 -14.79 27.02 -9.11
CA GLY A 354 -14.87 27.35 -10.52
C GLY A 354 -15.98 26.59 -11.22
N VAL A 355 -16.38 27.07 -12.38
CA VAL A 355 -17.36 26.42 -13.26
C VAL A 355 -16.76 26.27 -14.65
N ARG A 356 -16.83 25.05 -15.18
CA ARG A 356 -16.50 24.79 -16.58
C ARG A 356 -17.77 24.60 -17.39
N ARG A 357 -17.94 25.43 -18.42
CA ARG A 357 -19.04 25.39 -19.36
C ARG A 357 -18.50 25.19 -20.78
N GLY A 358 -18.68 23.99 -21.32
CA GLY A 358 -17.98 23.56 -22.53
C GLY A 358 -16.48 23.60 -22.34
N ASP A 359 -15.76 24.38 -23.16
CA ASP A 359 -14.31 24.56 -23.08
C ASP A 359 -13.88 25.81 -22.30
N SER A 360 -14.84 26.58 -21.75
CA SER A 360 -14.53 27.80 -21.01
C SER A 360 -14.55 27.58 -19.50
N TYR A 361 -13.55 28.13 -18.80
CA TYR A 361 -13.44 28.13 -17.34
C TYR A 361 -13.81 29.49 -16.79
N VAL A 362 -14.73 29.51 -15.83
CA VAL A 362 -15.18 30.72 -15.15
C VAL A 362 -14.86 30.60 -13.68
N ASN A 363 -14.00 31.49 -13.18
CA ASN A 363 -13.57 31.51 -11.77
C ASN A 363 -13.99 32.80 -11.06
N ASP A 364 -14.44 33.83 -11.83
CA ASP A 364 -14.83 35.13 -11.31
C ASP A 364 -16.35 35.28 -11.26
N ASN A 365 -16.85 36.06 -10.31
CA ASN A 365 -18.29 36.36 -10.12
C ASN A 365 -19.20 35.12 -10.04
N LEU A 366 -18.71 34.04 -9.46
CA LEU A 366 -19.43 32.76 -9.34
C LEU A 366 -20.75 32.91 -8.55
N ALA A 367 -20.82 33.85 -7.62
CA ALA A 367 -21.95 34.00 -6.69
C ALA A 367 -23.30 34.25 -7.42
N ASP A 368 -23.28 35.08 -8.47
CA ASP A 368 -24.46 35.49 -9.26
C ASP A 368 -24.61 34.69 -10.55
N MET A 369 -23.73 33.71 -10.78
CA MET A 369 -23.77 32.87 -11.96
C MET A 369 -24.89 31.85 -11.88
N GLU A 370 -25.78 31.86 -12.88
CA GLU A 370 -26.87 30.88 -13.03
C GLU A 370 -26.31 29.56 -13.60
N PHE A 371 -26.55 28.46 -12.90
CA PHE A 371 -26.12 27.12 -13.31
C PHE A 371 -26.99 26.57 -14.44
N ARG A 372 -26.33 25.89 -15.39
CA ARG A 372 -26.98 25.25 -16.53
C ARG A 372 -26.69 23.75 -16.54
N GLN A 373 -27.58 23.03 -17.24
CA GLN A 373 -27.32 21.62 -17.54
C GLN A 373 -25.96 21.44 -18.26
N GLY A 374 -25.20 20.47 -17.84
CA GLY A 374 -23.88 20.16 -18.40
C GLY A 374 -22.73 21.01 -17.83
N ASP A 375 -23.03 21.99 -16.95
CA ASP A 375 -21.96 22.68 -16.23
C ASP A 375 -21.22 21.70 -15.34
N ILE A 376 -19.88 21.85 -15.32
CA ILE A 376 -19.00 21.11 -14.44
C ILE A 376 -18.49 22.08 -13.37
N LEU A 377 -18.83 21.79 -12.12
CA LEU A 377 -18.42 22.61 -10.99
C LEU A 377 -17.20 21.99 -10.33
N LEU A 378 -16.14 22.75 -10.12
CA LEU A 378 -15.05 22.37 -9.26
C LEU A 378 -15.42 22.73 -7.82
N ILE A 379 -15.57 21.72 -7.00
CA ILE A 379 -15.94 21.87 -5.58
C ILE A 379 -14.79 21.55 -4.65
N GLN A 380 -14.73 22.25 -3.52
CA GLN A 380 -13.80 22.00 -2.41
C GLN A 380 -14.59 21.63 -1.16
N GLY A 381 -14.16 20.58 -0.48
CA GLY A 381 -14.81 20.16 0.77
C GLY A 381 -14.10 19.00 1.44
N LYS A 382 -14.61 18.62 2.64
CA LYS A 382 -14.14 17.37 3.26
C LYS A 382 -14.51 16.20 2.36
N TRP A 383 -13.62 15.24 2.23
CA TRP A 383 -13.81 14.08 1.34
C TRP A 383 -15.11 13.33 1.61
N ASN A 384 -15.53 13.21 2.89
CA ASN A 384 -16.80 12.59 3.24
C ASN A 384 -18.02 13.42 2.76
N ASN A 385 -17.90 14.75 2.73
CA ASN A 385 -18.96 15.63 2.23
C ASN A 385 -19.09 15.53 0.70
N ILE A 386 -17.95 15.46 0.00
CA ILE A 386 -17.92 15.24 -1.46
C ILE A 386 -18.53 13.88 -1.80
N GLN A 387 -18.19 12.83 -1.05
CA GLN A 387 -18.78 11.50 -1.23
C GLN A 387 -20.30 11.52 -0.98
N ARG A 388 -20.76 12.23 0.04
CA ARG A 388 -22.20 12.36 0.32
C ARG A 388 -22.97 13.03 -0.83
N ILE A 389 -22.35 13.94 -1.58
CA ILE A 389 -22.96 14.49 -2.80
C ILE A 389 -23.14 13.37 -3.84
N ALA A 390 -22.13 12.50 -4.03
CA ALA A 390 -22.22 11.39 -4.96
C ALA A 390 -23.34 10.40 -4.59
N ASP A 391 -23.58 10.19 -3.30
CA ASP A 391 -24.51 9.17 -2.81
C ASP A 391 -25.97 9.68 -2.71
N VAL A 392 -26.19 10.97 -2.44
CA VAL A 392 -27.51 11.51 -2.05
C VAL A 392 -28.06 12.55 -3.02
N ALA A 393 -27.22 13.25 -3.77
CA ALA A 393 -27.66 14.36 -4.59
C ALA A 393 -28.24 13.91 -5.94
N GLU A 394 -29.56 14.05 -6.11
CA GLU A 394 -30.24 13.77 -7.39
C GLU A 394 -29.78 14.73 -8.51
N GLY A 395 -29.42 14.16 -9.66
CA GLY A 395 -29.04 14.95 -10.84
C GLY A 395 -27.65 15.58 -10.74
N ILE A 396 -26.79 15.11 -9.83
CA ILE A 396 -25.39 15.51 -9.72
C ILE A 396 -24.52 14.25 -9.82
N VAL A 397 -23.50 14.29 -10.67
CA VAL A 397 -22.54 13.21 -10.80
C VAL A 397 -21.17 13.72 -10.39
N VAL A 398 -20.54 13.08 -9.42
CA VAL A 398 -19.16 13.38 -9.03
C VAL A 398 -18.23 12.67 -9.99
N ILE A 399 -17.32 13.41 -10.65
CA ILE A 399 -16.30 12.83 -11.54
C ILE A 399 -15.16 12.30 -10.69
N GLY A 400 -14.81 11.02 -10.91
CA GLY A 400 -13.77 10.34 -10.17
C GLY A 400 -14.29 9.65 -8.90
N GLN A 401 -13.35 9.23 -8.06
CA GLN A 401 -13.64 8.54 -6.80
C GLN A 401 -13.06 9.34 -5.63
N PRO A 402 -13.83 10.20 -4.97
CA PRO A 402 -13.35 11.11 -3.92
C PRO A 402 -12.61 10.39 -2.78
N LEU A 403 -13.14 9.26 -2.31
CA LEU A 403 -12.51 8.47 -1.24
C LEU A 403 -11.23 7.78 -1.70
N GLU A 404 -11.13 7.40 -2.97
CA GLU A 404 -9.90 6.86 -3.54
C GLU A 404 -8.83 7.96 -3.67
N GLN A 405 -9.22 9.16 -4.07
CA GLN A 405 -8.34 10.32 -4.08
C GLN A 405 -7.91 10.70 -2.66
N ALA A 406 -8.83 10.70 -1.70
CA ALA A 406 -8.51 10.90 -0.29
C ALA A 406 -7.47 9.91 0.24
N SER A 407 -7.53 8.66 -0.19
CA SER A 407 -6.57 7.63 0.20
C SER A 407 -5.16 7.86 -0.34
N ARG A 408 -5.02 8.61 -1.44
CA ARG A 408 -3.73 8.98 -2.06
C ARG A 408 -3.06 10.18 -1.40
N VAL A 409 -3.82 10.99 -0.68
CA VAL A 409 -3.30 12.15 0.04
C VAL A 409 -2.58 11.69 1.30
N THR A 410 -1.29 12.00 1.40
CA THR A 410 -0.45 11.57 2.52
C THR A 410 -0.50 12.55 3.70
N LEU A 411 -0.42 12.02 4.92
CA LEU A 411 -0.34 12.81 6.18
C LEU A 411 1.13 13.11 6.50
N ASP A 412 1.78 13.84 5.61
CA ASP A 412 3.24 14.02 5.61
C ASP A 412 3.80 14.61 6.91
N TYR A 413 3.01 15.40 7.63
CA TYR A 413 3.38 15.96 8.92
C TYR A 413 3.47 14.92 10.05
N LYS A 414 2.85 13.73 9.85
CA LYS A 414 2.92 12.59 10.79
C LYS A 414 3.98 11.55 10.45
N ALA A 415 4.66 11.69 9.30
CA ALA A 415 5.71 10.77 8.89
C ALA A 415 6.82 10.56 9.95
N PRO A 416 7.33 11.60 10.64
CA PRO A 416 8.35 11.40 11.68
C PRO A 416 7.83 10.55 12.85
N LEU A 417 6.58 10.78 13.27
CA LEU A 417 5.95 10.03 14.36
C LEU A 417 5.76 8.55 13.98
N ALA A 418 5.25 8.28 12.78
CA ALA A 418 5.12 6.92 12.26
C ALA A 418 6.48 6.22 12.19
N GLY A 419 7.54 6.94 11.78
CA GLY A 419 8.90 6.43 11.76
C GLY A 419 9.41 6.04 13.16
N VAL A 420 9.16 6.87 14.16
CA VAL A 420 9.55 6.57 15.57
C VAL A 420 8.79 5.35 16.09
N ILE A 421 7.48 5.25 15.87
CA ILE A 421 6.68 4.08 16.31
C ILE A 421 7.18 2.80 15.63
N MET A 422 7.46 2.85 14.31
CA MET A 422 8.00 1.70 13.57
C MET A 422 9.38 1.29 14.10
N LEU A 423 10.29 2.24 14.33
CA LEU A 423 11.62 1.95 14.87
C LEU A 423 11.54 1.39 16.31
N ALA A 424 10.63 1.88 17.13
CA ALA A 424 10.38 1.34 18.47
C ALA A 424 9.85 -0.11 18.40
N MET A 425 8.92 -0.40 17.48
CA MET A 425 8.45 -1.77 17.23
C MET A 425 9.61 -2.70 16.84
N ILE A 426 10.43 -2.29 15.88
CA ILE A 426 11.60 -3.07 15.44
C ILE A 426 12.57 -3.27 16.60
N ALA A 427 12.84 -2.24 17.40
CA ALA A 427 13.71 -2.35 18.56
C ALA A 427 13.16 -3.36 19.58
N MET A 428 11.85 -3.35 19.86
CA MET A 428 11.21 -4.34 20.74
C MET A 428 11.31 -5.77 20.20
N MET A 429 11.36 -5.96 18.87
CA MET A 429 11.46 -7.28 18.25
C MET A 429 12.91 -7.78 18.09
N VAL A 430 13.89 -6.86 18.07
CA VAL A 430 15.31 -7.17 17.81
C VAL A 430 16.10 -7.37 19.10
N PHE A 431 15.80 -6.56 20.11
CA PHE A 431 16.58 -6.56 21.35
C PHE A 431 15.96 -7.49 22.40
N ASP A 432 16.61 -8.63 22.65
CA ASP A 432 16.18 -9.67 23.61
C ASP A 432 16.09 -9.19 25.07
N PHE A 433 16.73 -8.03 25.42
CA PHE A 433 16.64 -7.45 26.76
C PHE A 433 15.29 -6.76 27.03
N ILE A 434 14.47 -6.53 25.99
CA ILE A 434 13.13 -5.99 26.14
C ILE A 434 12.17 -7.19 26.24
N PRO A 435 11.56 -7.47 27.40
CA PRO A 435 10.74 -8.66 27.63
C PRO A 435 9.34 -8.52 27.01
N VAL A 436 9.28 -8.28 25.71
CA VAL A 436 8.01 -8.11 24.96
C VAL A 436 7.96 -9.12 23.82
N ALA A 437 6.92 -9.97 23.84
CA ALA A 437 6.71 -10.91 22.73
C ALA A 437 6.50 -10.15 21.40
N PRO A 438 6.98 -10.67 20.27
CA PRO A 438 6.84 -10.02 18.97
C PRO A 438 5.41 -9.63 18.60
N VAL A 439 4.43 -10.49 18.91
CA VAL A 439 3.01 -10.20 18.70
C VAL A 439 2.55 -8.98 19.50
N THR A 440 2.99 -8.85 20.75
CA THR A 440 2.64 -7.73 21.63
C THR A 440 3.29 -6.43 21.12
N ALA A 441 4.55 -6.46 20.69
CA ALA A 441 5.24 -5.31 20.11
C ALA A 441 4.50 -4.77 18.88
N VAL A 442 4.05 -5.65 18.00
CA VAL A 442 3.30 -5.29 16.80
C VAL A 442 1.90 -4.74 17.16
N MET A 443 1.21 -5.34 18.12
CA MET A 443 -0.10 -4.85 18.58
C MET A 443 0.02 -3.44 19.20
N ILE A 444 1.02 -3.21 20.05
CA ILE A 444 1.30 -1.88 20.61
C ILE A 444 1.54 -0.87 19.50
N ALA A 445 2.40 -1.19 18.53
CA ALA A 445 2.69 -0.30 17.42
C ALA A 445 1.44 -0.02 16.56
N GLY A 446 0.65 -1.03 16.22
CA GLY A 446 -0.60 -0.87 15.49
C GLY A 446 -1.59 0.04 16.20
N LEU A 447 -1.79 -0.16 17.51
CA LEU A 447 -2.65 0.69 18.33
C LEU A 447 -2.11 2.14 18.40
N LEU A 448 -0.81 2.32 18.61
CA LEU A 448 -0.19 3.66 18.62
C LEU A 448 -0.33 4.37 17.28
N MET A 449 -0.23 3.66 16.14
CA MET A 449 -0.46 4.24 14.82
C MET A 449 -1.90 4.76 14.66
N VAL A 450 -2.89 4.05 15.20
CA VAL A 450 -4.30 4.47 15.15
C VAL A 450 -4.55 5.63 16.12
N ILE A 451 -4.16 5.50 17.38
CA ILE A 451 -4.42 6.52 18.44
C ILE A 451 -3.70 7.83 18.11
N SER A 452 -2.48 7.78 17.58
CA SER A 452 -1.74 8.97 17.17
C SER A 452 -2.28 9.63 15.90
N GLY A 453 -3.25 8.99 15.22
CA GLY A 453 -3.83 9.44 13.95
C GLY A 453 -2.84 9.37 12.79
N CYS A 454 -1.84 8.50 12.83
CA CYS A 454 -1.03 8.15 11.66
C CYS A 454 -1.86 7.40 10.61
N ILE A 455 -2.98 6.83 11.03
CA ILE A 455 -4.08 6.37 10.17
C ILE A 455 -5.29 7.27 10.46
N ARG A 456 -5.99 7.70 9.42
CA ARG A 456 -7.07 8.71 9.50
C ARG A 456 -8.25 8.30 10.37
N SER A 457 -8.60 7.02 10.38
CA SER A 457 -9.72 6.47 11.16
C SER A 457 -9.53 4.98 11.42
N VAL A 458 -10.30 4.44 12.34
CA VAL A 458 -10.34 2.99 12.62
C VAL A 458 -10.80 2.21 11.38
N GLU A 459 -11.78 2.74 10.64
CA GLU A 459 -12.25 2.14 9.38
C GLU A 459 -11.15 2.11 8.32
N ALA A 460 -10.33 3.15 8.25
CA ALA A 460 -9.16 3.19 7.37
C ALA A 460 -8.13 2.12 7.79
N ALA A 461 -7.93 1.89 9.09
CA ALA A 461 -7.05 0.83 9.59
C ALA A 461 -7.58 -0.56 9.18
N TYR A 462 -8.88 -0.83 9.34
CA TYR A 462 -9.48 -2.09 8.90
C TYR A 462 -9.36 -2.32 7.38
N LYS A 463 -9.41 -1.28 6.58
CA LYS A 463 -9.23 -1.36 5.11
C LYS A 463 -7.79 -1.68 4.70
N THR A 464 -6.78 -1.45 5.55
CA THR A 464 -5.39 -1.84 5.25
C THR A 464 -5.15 -3.33 5.45
N ILE A 465 -6.02 -4.00 6.23
CA ILE A 465 -5.87 -5.42 6.53
C ILE A 465 -6.30 -6.26 5.32
N ASN A 466 -5.41 -7.13 4.87
CA ASN A 466 -5.76 -8.13 3.86
C ASN A 466 -6.49 -9.31 4.52
N TRP A 467 -7.80 -9.17 4.67
CA TRP A 467 -8.65 -10.19 5.31
C TRP A 467 -8.62 -11.53 4.59
N GLU A 468 -8.47 -11.55 3.27
CA GLU A 468 -8.33 -12.80 2.51
C GLU A 468 -7.13 -13.61 2.99
N SER A 469 -5.96 -12.96 3.13
CA SER A 469 -4.75 -13.63 3.64
C SER A 469 -4.90 -14.06 5.10
N ILE A 470 -5.52 -13.23 5.95
CA ILE A 470 -5.73 -13.55 7.37
C ILE A 470 -6.62 -14.77 7.52
N VAL A 471 -7.80 -14.78 6.88
CA VAL A 471 -8.74 -15.89 6.96
C VAL A 471 -8.18 -17.17 6.33
N LEU A 472 -7.48 -17.04 5.19
CA LEU A 472 -6.79 -18.16 4.54
C LEU A 472 -5.82 -18.85 5.50
N ILE A 473 -4.92 -18.09 6.14
CA ILE A 473 -3.91 -18.66 7.04
C ILE A 473 -4.61 -19.28 8.26
N ALA A 474 -5.50 -18.52 8.91
CA ALA A 474 -6.21 -18.97 10.10
C ALA A 474 -7.00 -20.28 9.86
N ALA A 475 -7.61 -20.42 8.68
CA ALA A 475 -8.38 -21.62 8.34
C ALA A 475 -7.51 -22.80 7.85
N MET A 476 -6.31 -22.52 7.32
CA MET A 476 -5.42 -23.57 6.81
C MET A 476 -4.39 -24.08 7.84
N LEU A 477 -4.05 -23.32 8.87
CA LEU A 477 -3.15 -23.79 9.93
C LEU A 477 -3.62 -25.10 10.57
N PRO A 478 -4.92 -25.28 10.89
CA PRO A 478 -5.40 -26.56 11.42
C PRO A 478 -5.27 -27.75 10.46
N MET A 479 -5.03 -27.52 9.16
CA MET A 479 -4.74 -28.59 8.19
C MET A 479 -3.44 -29.31 8.54
N SER A 480 -2.43 -28.63 9.09
CA SER A 480 -1.18 -29.26 9.54
C SER A 480 -1.46 -30.26 10.66
N VAL A 481 -2.30 -29.88 11.63
CA VAL A 481 -2.77 -30.77 12.71
C VAL A 481 -3.52 -31.98 12.16
N ALA A 482 -4.39 -31.76 11.17
CA ALA A 482 -5.14 -32.84 10.52
C ALA A 482 -4.22 -33.82 9.77
N LEU A 483 -3.20 -33.32 9.06
CA LEU A 483 -2.22 -34.13 8.36
C LEU A 483 -1.39 -34.98 9.32
N GLU A 484 -0.97 -34.41 10.45
CA GLU A 484 -0.22 -35.10 11.49
C GLU A 484 -1.05 -36.18 12.18
N LYS A 485 -2.23 -35.83 12.69
CA LYS A 485 -3.16 -36.79 13.35
C LYS A 485 -3.53 -37.99 12.48
N THR A 486 -3.66 -37.77 11.18
CA THR A 486 -4.07 -38.86 10.26
C THR A 486 -2.88 -39.63 9.70
N GLY A 487 -1.64 -39.25 10.00
CA GLY A 487 -0.41 -39.85 9.45
C GLY A 487 -0.20 -39.54 7.95
N ALA A 488 -0.99 -38.62 7.40
CA ALA A 488 -0.91 -38.27 5.98
C ALA A 488 0.43 -37.52 5.68
N SER A 489 0.91 -36.70 6.62
CA SER A 489 2.21 -36.02 6.53
C SER A 489 3.37 -37.04 6.43
N ALA A 490 3.36 -38.09 7.24
CA ALA A 490 4.37 -39.14 7.22
C ALA A 490 4.40 -39.89 5.88
N LEU A 491 3.25 -40.16 5.27
CA LEU A 491 3.17 -40.81 3.96
C LEU A 491 3.72 -39.93 2.84
N VAL A 492 3.39 -38.63 2.82
CA VAL A 492 3.94 -37.70 1.82
C VAL A 492 5.44 -37.51 2.02
N ALA A 493 5.88 -37.42 3.28
CA ALA A 493 7.31 -37.29 3.62
C ALA A 493 8.11 -38.53 3.20
N SER A 494 7.60 -39.75 3.44
CA SER A 494 8.28 -40.99 3.01
C SER A 494 8.40 -41.06 1.50
N LEU A 495 7.34 -40.71 0.74
CA LEU A 495 7.39 -40.67 -0.72
C LEU A 495 8.42 -39.69 -1.26
N LEU A 496 8.57 -38.52 -0.63
CA LEU A 496 9.59 -37.52 -0.99
C LEU A 496 10.99 -37.98 -0.55
N ALA A 497 11.11 -38.53 0.67
CA ALA A 497 12.39 -39.02 1.20
C ALA A 497 12.91 -40.23 0.41
N ASP A 498 12.05 -41.18 0.06
CA ASP A 498 12.42 -42.37 -0.70
C ASP A 498 12.85 -42.05 -2.14
N ASN A 499 12.20 -41.07 -2.78
CA ASN A 499 12.50 -40.71 -4.16
C ASN A 499 13.63 -39.65 -4.30
N LEU A 500 13.70 -38.67 -3.39
CA LEU A 500 14.62 -37.55 -3.49
C LEU A 500 15.67 -37.53 -2.35
N GLY A 501 15.29 -37.91 -1.14
CA GLY A 501 16.15 -37.86 0.04
C GLY A 501 17.26 -38.91 0.02
N GLN A 502 17.03 -40.10 -0.59
CA GLN A 502 18.07 -41.11 -0.79
C GLN A 502 19.21 -40.64 -1.74
N ALA A 503 18.91 -39.70 -2.63
CA ALA A 503 19.91 -39.12 -3.53
C ALA A 503 20.86 -38.16 -2.79
N SER A 504 20.32 -37.17 -2.07
CA SER A 504 21.05 -36.27 -1.16
C SER A 504 20.09 -35.27 -0.49
N PRO A 505 20.44 -34.63 0.66
CA PRO A 505 19.68 -33.52 1.25
C PRO A 505 19.49 -32.34 0.27
N TYR A 506 20.47 -32.10 -0.61
CA TYR A 506 20.38 -31.09 -1.66
C TYR A 506 19.29 -31.41 -2.70
N ALA A 507 19.10 -32.68 -3.06
CA ALA A 507 18.05 -33.10 -3.97
C ALA A 507 16.66 -32.88 -3.37
N LEU A 508 16.48 -33.16 -2.08
CA LEU A 508 15.25 -32.89 -1.35
C LEU A 508 14.99 -31.39 -1.28
N LEU A 509 16.01 -30.59 -0.94
CA LEU A 509 15.95 -29.12 -0.90
C LEU A 509 15.50 -28.55 -2.27
N ALA A 510 16.11 -29.03 -3.35
CA ALA A 510 15.75 -28.66 -4.71
C ALA A 510 14.31 -29.05 -5.05
N GLY A 511 13.90 -30.27 -4.70
CA GLY A 511 12.55 -30.76 -4.89
C GLY A 511 11.50 -29.88 -4.19
N ILE A 512 11.75 -29.52 -2.92
CA ILE A 512 10.88 -28.64 -2.15
C ILE A 512 10.82 -27.25 -2.79
N TYR A 513 11.97 -26.65 -3.13
CA TYR A 513 12.02 -25.33 -3.75
C TYR A 513 11.26 -25.29 -5.07
N PHE A 514 11.56 -26.18 -6.01
CA PHE A 514 10.95 -26.15 -7.33
C PHE A 514 9.48 -26.54 -7.33
N THR A 515 9.06 -27.48 -6.46
CA THR A 515 7.66 -27.82 -6.28
C THR A 515 6.88 -26.62 -5.73
N THR A 516 7.40 -25.97 -4.70
CA THR A 516 6.80 -24.76 -4.11
C THR A 516 6.74 -23.64 -5.14
N SER A 517 7.83 -23.42 -5.88
CA SER A 517 7.96 -22.40 -6.92
C SER A 517 7.02 -22.65 -8.11
N PHE A 518 6.75 -23.91 -8.44
CA PHE A 518 5.76 -24.27 -9.45
C PHE A 518 4.33 -24.05 -8.96
N LEU A 519 4.00 -24.50 -7.73
CA LEU A 519 2.67 -24.34 -7.16
C LEU A 519 2.25 -22.88 -7.02
N THR A 520 3.16 -22.01 -6.59
CA THR A 520 2.86 -20.58 -6.39
C THR A 520 2.56 -19.83 -7.69
N MET A 521 2.84 -20.39 -8.85
CA MET A 521 2.43 -19.82 -10.14
C MET A 521 0.90 -19.87 -10.35
N PHE A 522 0.22 -20.79 -9.67
CA PHE A 522 -1.21 -21.03 -9.77
C PHE A 522 -1.99 -20.69 -8.51
N ILE A 523 -1.32 -20.72 -7.36
CA ILE A 523 -1.88 -20.53 -6.03
C ILE A 523 -1.22 -19.30 -5.40
N SER A 524 -1.89 -18.62 -4.46
CA SER A 524 -1.28 -17.49 -3.76
C SER A 524 -0.05 -17.92 -2.95
N ASN A 525 0.94 -17.03 -2.82
CA ASN A 525 2.19 -17.29 -2.10
C ASN A 525 1.94 -17.82 -0.67
N THR A 526 0.97 -17.22 0.01
CA THR A 526 0.60 -17.60 1.38
C THR A 526 0.02 -19.01 1.43
N ALA A 527 -0.93 -19.34 0.55
CA ALA A 527 -1.52 -20.66 0.50
C ALA A 527 -0.47 -21.72 0.17
N THR A 528 0.44 -21.43 -0.76
CA THR A 528 1.54 -22.32 -1.12
C THR A 528 2.46 -22.58 0.08
N ALA A 529 2.82 -21.54 0.82
CA ALA A 529 3.66 -21.69 2.01
C ALA A 529 2.99 -22.54 3.08
N VAL A 530 1.70 -22.31 3.35
CA VAL A 530 0.92 -23.09 4.35
C VAL A 530 0.82 -24.57 3.95
N LEU A 531 0.62 -24.85 2.66
CA LEU A 531 0.57 -26.24 2.16
C LEU A 531 1.92 -26.94 2.23
N MET A 532 2.99 -26.26 1.87
CA MET A 532 4.31 -26.87 1.74
C MET A 532 5.11 -26.93 3.05
N SER A 533 4.82 -26.07 4.03
CA SER A 533 5.59 -26.03 5.29
C SER A 533 5.52 -27.34 6.08
N PRO A 534 4.36 -27.96 6.35
CA PRO A 534 4.31 -29.26 7.04
C PRO A 534 4.97 -30.38 6.23
N ILE A 535 4.87 -30.33 4.89
CA ILE A 535 5.53 -31.31 4.01
C ILE A 535 7.05 -31.17 4.10
N ALA A 536 7.57 -29.95 4.03
CA ALA A 536 9.01 -29.68 4.15
C ALA A 536 9.58 -30.11 5.51
N LEU A 537 8.84 -29.80 6.59
CA LEU A 537 9.22 -30.13 7.95
C LEU A 537 9.29 -31.66 8.19
N THR A 538 8.23 -32.37 7.80
CA THR A 538 8.16 -33.83 7.94
C THR A 538 9.17 -34.54 7.03
N SER A 539 9.43 -34.01 5.83
CA SER A 539 10.45 -34.55 4.92
C SER A 539 11.87 -34.38 5.47
N ALA A 540 12.17 -33.23 6.10
CA ALA A 540 13.45 -33.00 6.78
C ALA A 540 13.64 -33.99 7.95
N ALA A 541 12.60 -34.17 8.77
CA ALA A 541 12.62 -35.13 9.89
C ALA A 541 12.83 -36.57 9.41
N ALA A 542 12.21 -36.98 8.29
CA ALA A 542 12.34 -38.32 7.73
C ALA A 542 13.77 -38.69 7.33
N ILE A 543 14.58 -37.73 6.88
CA ILE A 543 16.01 -37.95 6.53
C ILE A 543 16.98 -37.49 7.63
N GLY A 544 16.46 -37.05 8.78
CA GLY A 544 17.27 -36.67 9.95
C GLY A 544 18.08 -35.39 9.78
N VAL A 545 17.63 -34.43 8.96
CA VAL A 545 18.29 -33.15 8.74
C VAL A 545 17.53 -31.99 9.37
N SER A 546 18.20 -30.87 9.56
CA SER A 546 17.63 -29.63 10.05
C SER A 546 16.48 -29.12 9.13
N PRO A 547 15.32 -28.72 9.68
CA PRO A 547 14.21 -28.25 8.86
C PRO A 547 14.40 -26.82 8.34
N TYR A 548 15.32 -26.03 8.90
CA TYR A 548 15.50 -24.63 8.53
C TYR A 548 15.74 -24.42 7.04
N PRO A 549 16.73 -25.07 6.39
CA PRO A 549 16.95 -24.85 4.95
C PRO A 549 15.75 -25.24 4.11
N MET A 550 15.01 -26.29 4.50
CA MET A 550 13.81 -26.75 3.79
C MET A 550 12.67 -25.74 3.90
N LEU A 551 12.43 -25.17 5.08
CA LEU A 551 11.42 -24.15 5.30
C LEU A 551 11.80 -22.81 4.64
N PHE A 552 13.08 -22.43 4.64
CA PHE A 552 13.55 -21.29 3.85
C PHE A 552 13.34 -21.51 2.35
N ALA A 553 13.51 -22.73 1.84
CA ALA A 553 13.22 -23.05 0.45
C ALA A 553 11.72 -22.90 0.13
N VAL A 554 10.82 -23.26 1.07
CA VAL A 554 9.39 -23.05 0.93
C VAL A 554 9.06 -21.57 0.82
N THR A 555 9.52 -20.73 1.74
CA THR A 555 9.19 -19.30 1.69
C THR A 555 9.78 -18.60 0.48
N LEU A 556 11.00 -18.97 0.06
CA LEU A 556 11.63 -18.48 -1.16
C LEU A 556 10.86 -18.92 -2.41
N GLY A 557 10.58 -20.21 -2.52
CA GLY A 557 9.80 -20.76 -3.65
C GLY A 557 8.43 -20.11 -3.76
N ALA A 558 7.76 -19.89 -2.62
CA ALA A 558 6.44 -19.24 -2.58
C ALA A 558 6.51 -17.75 -2.92
N SER A 559 7.50 -17.01 -2.42
CA SER A 559 7.55 -15.54 -2.55
C SER A 559 8.20 -15.07 -3.84
N MET A 560 9.11 -15.87 -4.45
CA MET A 560 9.87 -15.51 -5.65
C MET A 560 9.15 -15.96 -6.93
N CYS A 561 7.87 -15.65 -7.07
CA CYS A 561 7.09 -15.98 -8.26
C CYS A 561 7.19 -14.87 -9.29
N PHE A 562 8.16 -14.98 -10.19
CA PHE A 562 8.46 -13.98 -11.21
C PHE A 562 7.92 -14.33 -12.59
N ALA A 563 7.64 -15.61 -12.85
CA ALA A 563 7.28 -16.12 -14.18
C ALA A 563 5.81 -15.82 -14.56
N SER A 564 4.96 -15.42 -13.61
CA SER A 564 3.54 -15.15 -13.89
C SER A 564 3.14 -13.74 -13.43
N PRO A 565 2.41 -12.97 -14.26
CA PRO A 565 1.86 -11.68 -13.87
C PRO A 565 0.70 -11.79 -12.88
N PHE A 566 0.03 -12.95 -12.83
CA PHE A 566 -1.20 -13.14 -12.05
C PHE A 566 -0.95 -13.75 -10.67
N SER A 567 0.25 -14.27 -10.42
CA SER A 567 0.60 -14.92 -9.15
C SER A 567 0.67 -13.95 -7.98
N THR A 568 1.02 -12.69 -8.24
CA THR A 568 1.14 -11.66 -7.20
C THR A 568 0.54 -10.33 -7.63
N PRO A 569 -0.16 -9.60 -6.73
CA PRO A 569 -0.71 -8.28 -7.04
C PRO A 569 0.34 -7.27 -7.54
N PRO A 570 1.58 -7.22 -7.01
CA PRO A 570 2.65 -6.37 -7.56
C PRO A 570 2.88 -6.56 -9.05
N ASN A 571 2.99 -7.82 -9.50
CA ASN A 571 3.21 -8.15 -10.90
C ASN A 571 2.03 -7.69 -11.78
N ALA A 572 0.79 -7.92 -11.31
CA ALA A 572 -0.42 -7.49 -12.02
C ALA A 572 -0.50 -5.97 -12.17
N LEU A 573 -0.12 -5.20 -11.13
CA LEU A 573 -0.10 -3.73 -11.16
C LEU A 573 0.87 -3.20 -12.24
N VAL A 574 2.09 -3.71 -12.28
CA VAL A 574 3.10 -3.22 -13.24
C VAL A 574 2.84 -3.74 -14.64
N MET A 575 2.11 -4.85 -14.81
CA MET A 575 1.76 -5.39 -16.13
C MET A 575 1.03 -4.35 -16.97
N GLN A 576 -0.01 -3.75 -16.42
CA GLN A 576 -0.80 -2.74 -17.11
C GLN A 576 0.00 -1.45 -17.34
N ALA A 577 0.69 -0.97 -16.30
CA ALA A 577 1.44 0.28 -16.36
C ALA A 577 2.66 0.21 -17.29
N GLY A 578 3.30 -0.96 -17.39
CA GLY A 578 4.46 -1.21 -18.26
C GLY A 578 4.11 -1.70 -19.67
N GLY A 579 2.82 -2.02 -19.92
CA GLY A 579 2.37 -2.59 -21.20
C GLY A 579 2.95 -3.97 -21.47
N TYR A 580 3.17 -4.78 -20.42
CA TYR A 580 3.76 -6.11 -20.57
C TYR A 580 2.73 -7.15 -20.97
N THR A 581 3.21 -8.14 -21.73
CA THR A 581 2.48 -9.36 -22.03
C THR A 581 2.85 -10.47 -21.05
N PHE A 582 2.04 -11.53 -21.00
CA PHE A 582 2.39 -12.73 -20.21
C PHE A 582 3.77 -13.28 -20.61
N MET A 583 4.08 -13.26 -21.91
CA MET A 583 5.34 -13.79 -22.44
C MET A 583 6.56 -12.98 -21.97
N ASP A 584 6.40 -11.70 -21.66
CA ASP A 584 7.50 -10.88 -21.13
C ASP A 584 7.87 -11.33 -19.70
N TYR A 585 6.88 -11.71 -18.87
CA TYR A 585 7.12 -12.33 -17.56
C TYR A 585 7.81 -13.68 -17.69
N VAL A 586 7.42 -14.51 -18.67
CA VAL A 586 8.09 -15.79 -18.91
C VAL A 586 9.54 -15.57 -19.35
N LYS A 587 9.81 -14.63 -20.25
CA LYS A 587 11.17 -14.37 -20.77
C LYS A 587 12.11 -13.78 -19.73
N VAL A 588 11.61 -12.97 -18.80
CA VAL A 588 12.43 -12.29 -17.79
C VAL A 588 12.34 -12.99 -16.44
N GLY A 589 11.13 -13.34 -16.01
CA GLY A 589 10.86 -13.88 -14.69
C GLY A 589 11.26 -15.35 -14.54
N LEU A 590 10.97 -16.20 -15.53
CA LEU A 590 11.30 -17.63 -15.42
C LEU A 590 12.81 -17.89 -15.31
N PRO A 591 13.69 -17.28 -16.14
CA PRO A 591 15.13 -17.42 -15.96
C PRO A 591 15.60 -16.94 -14.58
N LEU A 592 15.07 -15.80 -14.11
CA LEU A 592 15.41 -15.30 -12.78
C LEU A 592 14.98 -16.28 -11.69
N GLN A 593 13.76 -16.83 -11.77
CA GLN A 593 13.21 -17.78 -10.80
C GLN A 593 14.04 -19.07 -10.73
N ILE A 594 14.48 -19.58 -11.86
CA ILE A 594 15.34 -20.78 -11.95
C ILE A 594 16.75 -20.49 -11.39
N ILE A 595 17.37 -19.38 -11.83
CA ILE A 595 18.70 -18.99 -11.35
C ILE A 595 18.68 -18.76 -9.83
N MET A 596 17.65 -18.07 -9.34
CA MET A 596 17.47 -17.85 -7.91
C MET A 596 17.39 -19.19 -7.15
N GLY A 597 16.62 -20.15 -7.67
CA GLY A 597 16.54 -21.49 -7.08
C GLY A 597 17.89 -22.20 -7.02
N ILE A 598 18.61 -22.22 -8.12
CA ILE A 598 19.93 -22.89 -8.19
C ILE A 598 20.90 -22.25 -7.20
N VAL A 599 20.98 -20.93 -7.15
CA VAL A 599 21.85 -20.22 -6.21
C VAL A 599 21.44 -20.51 -4.76
N MET A 600 20.12 -20.46 -4.46
CA MET A 600 19.63 -20.67 -3.10
C MET A 600 19.78 -22.10 -2.61
N ILE A 601 19.65 -23.10 -3.47
CA ILE A 601 19.95 -24.50 -3.13
C ILE A 601 21.41 -24.65 -2.66
N GLY A 602 22.34 -23.89 -3.23
CA GLY A 602 23.75 -23.87 -2.77
C GLY A 602 23.96 -23.03 -1.51
N VAL A 603 23.27 -21.89 -1.38
CA VAL A 603 23.50 -20.90 -0.31
C VAL A 603 22.77 -21.27 1.00
N LEU A 604 21.55 -21.80 0.93
CA LEU A 604 20.77 -22.11 2.13
C LEU A 604 21.48 -23.06 3.09
N PRO A 605 22.11 -24.17 2.66
CA PRO A 605 22.82 -25.06 3.57
C PRO A 605 24.11 -24.44 4.15
N LEU A 606 24.66 -23.40 3.50
CA LEU A 606 25.82 -22.66 4.05
C LEU A 606 25.38 -21.70 5.17
N LEU A 607 24.18 -21.13 5.06
CA LEU A 607 23.62 -20.22 6.06
C LEU A 607 22.94 -20.97 7.21
N PHE A 608 22.28 -22.06 6.89
CA PHE A 608 21.53 -22.94 7.79
C PHE A 608 21.95 -24.39 7.52
N PRO A 609 22.95 -24.94 8.23
CA PRO A 609 23.40 -26.31 8.00
C PRO A 609 22.29 -27.36 8.18
N PHE A 610 22.41 -28.46 7.42
CA PHE A 610 21.49 -29.60 7.48
C PHE A 610 21.49 -30.33 8.83
#